data_805fab696be154ad21985f79ce05e5f1
#
_entry.id   805fab696be154ad21985f79ce05e5f1
#
_cell.length_a   1.000
_cell.length_b   1.000
_cell.length_c   1.000
_cell.angle_alpha   90.00
_cell.angle_beta   90.00
_cell.angle_gamma   90.00
#
_symmetry.space_group_name_H-M   'P 1'
#
loop_
_entity.id
_entity.type
_entity.pdbx_description
1 polymer ?
#
loop_
_entity_poly.entity_id
_entity_poly.type
_entity_poly.pdbx_seq_one_letter_code
_entity_poly.pdbx_strand_id
1 'polypeptide(L)'
;MAGSKPEDAHRLFAEAFNAGDLEALVALYAPDARLVPQPGQVVTRHAAIREALQGFLALQGQLTVETTYVVQAGDIALLRAQWHLTGTGPDGQPLAMGGKTTEVVRQQSDGRWLYIIDHPYGAE
;
A
#
# COMPACT_ATOMS: atom_id res chain seq x y z
N MET A 1 11.16 -3.72 7.96
CA MET A 1 11.03 -5.17 7.81
C MET A 1 9.57 -5.53 7.59
N ALA A 2 9.29 -6.37 6.61
CA ALA A 2 7.92 -6.83 6.37
C ALA A 2 7.47 -7.74 7.51
N GLY A 3 6.17 -7.76 7.78
CA GLY A 3 5.62 -8.46 8.93
C GLY A 3 5.50 -9.96 8.76
N SER A 4 5.27 -10.64 9.88
CA SER A 4 5.10 -12.09 9.95
C SER A 4 3.64 -12.54 9.79
N LYS A 5 2.70 -11.59 9.73
CA LYS A 5 1.27 -11.84 9.54
C LYS A 5 0.78 -11.04 8.34
N PRO A 6 -0.22 -11.56 7.60
CA PRO A 6 -0.73 -10.84 6.44
C PRO A 6 -1.19 -9.40 6.74
N GLU A 7 -1.94 -9.21 7.82
CA GLU A 7 -2.50 -7.91 8.20
C GLU A 7 -1.43 -6.90 8.61
N ASP A 8 -0.22 -7.32 8.94
CA ASP A 8 0.89 -6.41 9.25
C ASP A 8 1.23 -5.52 8.05
N ALA A 9 0.90 -5.95 6.84
CA ALA A 9 1.19 -5.19 5.63
C ALA A 9 0.62 -3.77 5.68
N HIS A 10 -0.63 -3.62 6.17
CA HIS A 10 -1.26 -2.31 6.26
C HIS A 10 -0.57 -1.40 7.27
N ARG A 11 -0.24 -1.94 8.46
CA ARG A 11 0.44 -1.18 9.50
C ARG A 11 1.82 -0.72 9.03
N LEU A 12 2.57 -1.62 8.43
CA LEU A 12 3.92 -1.31 7.95
C LEU A 12 3.88 -0.29 6.82
N PHE A 13 2.87 -0.36 5.95
CA PHE A 13 2.70 0.64 4.89
C PHE A 13 2.47 2.03 5.49
N ALA A 14 1.56 2.16 6.44
CA ALA A 14 1.27 3.45 7.07
C ALA A 14 2.49 4.00 7.80
N GLU A 15 3.23 3.16 8.52
CA GLU A 15 4.44 3.57 9.22
C GLU A 15 5.50 4.09 8.26
N ALA A 16 5.77 3.36 7.18
CA ALA A 16 6.77 3.77 6.19
C ALA A 16 6.34 5.05 5.47
N PHE A 17 5.06 5.15 5.11
CA PHE A 17 4.52 6.34 4.46
C PHE A 17 4.68 7.57 5.35
N ASN A 18 4.27 7.46 6.62
CA ASN A 18 4.31 8.58 7.55
C ASN A 18 5.75 8.99 7.91
N ALA A 19 6.68 8.06 7.79
CA ALA A 19 8.11 8.35 7.95
C ALA A 19 8.75 8.95 6.70
N GLY A 20 8.03 8.98 5.58
CA GLY A 20 8.56 9.44 4.31
C GLY A 20 9.61 8.50 3.71
N ASP A 21 9.58 7.22 4.09
CA ASP A 21 10.61 6.24 3.73
C ASP A 21 10.19 5.47 2.48
N LEU A 22 10.57 6.01 1.31
CA LEU A 22 10.24 5.40 0.04
C LEU A 22 10.82 4.00 -0.11
N GLU A 23 12.05 3.78 0.35
CA GLU A 23 12.69 2.47 0.22
C GLU A 23 11.96 1.41 1.05
N ALA A 24 11.52 1.77 2.25
CA ALA A 24 10.73 0.87 3.09
C ALA A 24 9.39 0.54 2.44
N LEU A 25 8.75 1.52 1.79
CA LEU A 25 7.50 1.29 1.06
C LEU A 25 7.70 0.29 -0.07
N VAL A 26 8.71 0.52 -0.91
CA VAL A 26 8.98 -0.37 -2.06
C VAL A 26 9.30 -1.78 -1.59
N ALA A 27 9.99 -1.91 -0.47
CA ALA A 27 10.37 -3.21 0.10
C ALA A 27 9.16 -4.03 0.56
N LEU A 28 7.99 -3.42 0.71
CA LEU A 28 6.75 -4.14 1.06
C LEU A 28 6.12 -4.86 -0.13
N TYR A 29 6.61 -4.63 -1.34
CA TYR A 29 6.09 -5.20 -2.57
C TYR A 29 7.00 -6.30 -3.09
N ALA A 30 6.41 -7.38 -3.58
CA ALA A 30 7.16 -8.41 -4.28
C ALA A 30 7.77 -7.84 -5.57
N PRO A 31 8.88 -8.40 -6.08
CA PRO A 31 9.55 -7.85 -7.27
C PRO A 31 8.64 -7.75 -8.50
N ASP A 32 7.67 -8.66 -8.62
CA ASP A 32 6.73 -8.70 -9.76
C ASP A 32 5.35 -8.19 -9.39
N ALA A 33 5.24 -7.43 -8.30
CA ALA A 33 3.96 -6.92 -7.82
C ALA A 33 3.29 -5.96 -8.82
N ARG A 34 1.98 -5.80 -8.62
CA ARG A 34 1.19 -4.83 -9.38
C ARG A 34 0.52 -3.86 -8.42
N LEU A 35 0.56 -2.59 -8.77
CA LEU A 35 -0.11 -1.52 -8.04
C LEU A 35 -1.08 -0.84 -8.99
N VAL A 36 -2.30 -0.59 -8.50
CA VAL A 36 -3.31 0.16 -9.23
C VAL A 36 -3.43 1.53 -8.57
N PRO A 37 -2.59 2.53 -8.96
CA PRO A 37 -2.56 3.82 -8.27
C PRO A 37 -3.84 4.62 -8.43
N GLN A 38 -4.60 4.34 -9.49
CA GLN A 38 -5.93 4.86 -9.70
C GLN A 38 -6.69 3.90 -10.61
N PRO A 39 -8.04 3.91 -10.55
CA PRO A 39 -8.82 2.98 -11.39
C PRO A 39 -8.45 3.09 -12.87
N GLY A 40 -8.25 1.93 -13.49
CA GLY A 40 -7.89 1.85 -14.89
C GLY A 40 -6.42 1.92 -15.21
N GLN A 41 -5.57 2.16 -14.22
CA GLN A 41 -4.12 2.22 -14.42
C GLN A 41 -3.43 1.14 -13.56
N VAL A 42 -2.59 0.32 -14.20
CA VAL A 42 -1.82 -0.72 -13.49
C VAL A 42 -0.35 -0.46 -13.76
N VAL A 43 0.45 -0.41 -12.70
CA VAL A 43 1.91 -0.36 -12.81
C VAL A 43 2.49 -1.65 -12.26
N THR A 44 3.56 -2.12 -12.87
CA THR A 44 4.17 -3.41 -12.57
C THR A 44 5.64 -3.24 -12.24
N ARG A 45 6.11 -4.01 -11.26
CA ARG A 45 7.50 -4.06 -10.81
C ARG A 45 7.94 -2.83 -10.03
N HIS A 46 9.03 -2.99 -9.29
CA HIS A 46 9.51 -2.01 -8.33
C HIS A 46 9.77 -0.63 -8.92
N ALA A 47 10.33 -0.55 -10.14
CA ALA A 47 10.65 0.76 -10.73
C ALA A 47 9.40 1.62 -10.93
N ALA A 48 8.34 1.04 -11.51
CA ALA A 48 7.10 1.76 -11.76
C ALA A 48 6.31 2.00 -10.45
N ILE A 49 6.33 1.03 -9.54
CA ILE A 49 5.70 1.17 -8.23
C ILE A 49 6.38 2.28 -7.43
N ARG A 50 7.71 2.37 -7.48
CA ARG A 50 8.47 3.42 -6.83
C ARG A 50 8.03 4.81 -7.31
N GLU A 51 7.87 4.99 -8.61
CA GLU A 51 7.40 6.27 -9.16
C GLU A 51 6.01 6.64 -8.63
N ALA A 52 5.09 5.66 -8.62
CA ALA A 52 3.73 5.91 -8.12
C ALA A 52 3.73 6.26 -6.64
N LEU A 53 4.49 5.54 -5.82
CA LEU A 53 4.58 5.80 -4.39
C LEU A 53 5.25 7.15 -4.11
N GLN A 54 6.24 7.52 -4.91
CA GLN A 54 6.90 8.82 -4.78
C GLN A 54 5.90 9.96 -4.98
N GLY A 55 4.97 9.80 -5.92
CA GLY A 55 3.90 10.78 -6.12
C GLY A 55 3.01 10.94 -4.90
N PHE A 56 2.67 9.83 -4.23
CA PHE A 56 1.90 9.89 -2.98
C PHE A 56 2.68 10.56 -1.86
N LEU A 57 3.96 10.23 -1.72
CA LEU A 57 4.81 10.84 -0.69
C LEU A 57 4.99 12.34 -0.88
N ALA A 58 4.95 12.81 -2.12
CA ALA A 58 5.06 14.24 -2.43
C ALA A 58 3.93 15.07 -1.82
N LEU A 59 2.81 14.45 -1.47
CA LEU A 59 1.70 15.13 -0.80
C LEU A 59 2.03 15.48 0.65
N GLN A 60 3.07 14.91 1.24
CA GLN A 60 3.54 15.18 2.60
C GLN A 60 2.43 15.09 3.64
N GLY A 61 1.57 14.08 3.47
CA GLY A 61 0.41 13.91 4.31
C GLY A 61 0.60 12.90 5.42
N GLN A 62 -0.46 12.74 6.21
CA GLN A 62 -0.56 11.67 7.21
C GLN A 62 -1.53 10.62 6.71
N LEU A 63 -1.10 9.38 6.75
CA LEU A 63 -1.88 8.23 6.31
C LEU A 63 -2.34 7.41 7.50
N THR A 64 -3.63 7.11 7.53
CA THR A 64 -4.18 6.10 8.44
C THR A 64 -4.78 4.98 7.60
N VAL A 65 -4.54 3.74 8.02
CA VAL A 65 -5.05 2.56 7.34
C VAL A 65 -5.66 1.63 8.39
N GLU A 66 -6.93 1.30 8.20
CA GLU A 66 -7.64 0.39 9.10
C GLU A 66 -8.00 -0.88 8.35
N THR A 67 -7.45 -2.02 8.78
CA THR A 67 -7.76 -3.31 8.20
C THR A 67 -9.18 -3.69 8.54
N THR A 68 -9.99 -3.97 7.52
CA THR A 68 -11.40 -4.33 7.71
C THR A 68 -11.69 -5.80 7.41
N TYR A 69 -10.77 -6.49 6.72
CA TYR A 69 -11.05 -7.84 6.25
C TYR A 69 -9.75 -8.57 5.92
N VAL A 70 -9.65 -9.83 6.34
CA VAL A 70 -8.50 -10.69 6.04
C VAL A 70 -9.02 -12.09 5.75
N VAL A 71 -8.64 -12.64 4.60
CA VAL A 71 -8.90 -14.05 4.27
C VAL A 71 -7.58 -14.66 3.85
N GLN A 72 -7.11 -15.62 4.63
CA GLN A 72 -5.84 -16.30 4.36
C GLN A 72 -6.11 -17.71 3.84
N ALA A 73 -5.39 -18.07 2.77
CA ALA A 73 -5.40 -19.41 2.19
C ALA A 73 -3.94 -19.83 1.97
N GLY A 74 -3.37 -20.53 2.98
CA GLY A 74 -1.98 -20.94 2.91
C GLY A 74 -1.02 -19.74 2.90
N ASP A 75 -0.25 -19.61 1.84
CA ASP A 75 0.73 -18.53 1.68
C ASP A 75 0.17 -17.30 0.96
N ILE A 76 -1.14 -17.26 0.73
CA ILE A 76 -1.83 -16.13 0.08
C ILE A 76 -2.87 -15.59 1.04
N ALA A 77 -3.01 -14.26 1.08
CA ALA A 77 -4.10 -13.64 1.82
C ALA A 77 -4.68 -12.47 1.03
N LEU A 78 -6.00 -12.35 1.09
CA LEU A 78 -6.72 -11.20 0.55
C LEU A 78 -7.00 -10.27 1.71
N LEU A 79 -6.68 -8.99 1.53
CA LEU A 79 -6.87 -7.96 2.54
C LEU A 79 -7.79 -6.87 2.00
N ARG A 80 -8.54 -6.27 2.90
CA ARG A 80 -9.24 -5.01 2.66
C ARG A 80 -8.97 -4.06 3.79
N ALA A 81 -8.93 -2.78 3.45
CA ALA A 81 -8.73 -1.71 4.43
C ALA A 81 -9.50 -0.48 4.01
N GLN A 82 -9.68 0.42 4.96
CA GLN A 82 -10.13 1.76 4.71
C GLN A 82 -8.96 2.69 5.03
N TRP A 83 -8.64 3.59 4.10
CA TRP A 83 -7.51 4.50 4.31
C TRP A 83 -7.96 5.95 4.18
N HIS A 84 -7.25 6.82 4.88
CA HIS A 84 -7.45 8.25 4.83
C HIS A 84 -6.08 8.93 4.77
N LEU A 85 -5.95 9.86 3.85
CA LEU A 85 -4.75 10.67 3.69
C LEU A 85 -5.13 12.14 3.80
N THR A 86 -4.49 12.86 4.71
CA THR A 86 -4.63 14.31 4.84
C THR A 86 -3.29 14.95 4.55
N GLY A 87 -3.29 16.04 3.79
CA GLY A 87 -2.04 16.69 3.41
C GLY A 87 -2.31 18.04 2.76
N THR A 88 -1.35 18.48 1.95
CA THR A 88 -1.43 19.75 1.24
C THR A 88 -1.30 19.48 -0.26
N GLY A 89 -2.25 19.96 -1.04
CA GLY A 89 -2.23 19.82 -2.48
C GLY A 89 -1.20 20.72 -3.15
N PRO A 90 -0.98 20.56 -4.48
CA PRO A 90 -0.01 21.36 -5.22
C PRO A 90 -0.29 22.87 -5.20
N ASP A 91 -1.54 23.23 -4.98
CA ASP A 91 -1.99 24.62 -4.90
C ASP A 91 -1.87 25.21 -3.48
N GLY A 92 -1.30 24.47 -2.53
CA GLY A 92 -1.18 24.88 -1.14
C GLY A 92 -2.45 24.73 -0.31
N GLN A 93 -3.52 24.19 -0.89
CA GLN A 93 -4.78 23.98 -0.17
C GLN A 93 -4.79 22.66 0.57
N PRO A 94 -5.54 22.54 1.68
CA PRO A 94 -5.69 21.27 2.37
C PRO A 94 -6.26 20.21 1.44
N LEU A 95 -5.69 19.00 1.53
CA LEU A 95 -6.11 17.87 0.73
C LEU A 95 -6.56 16.75 1.68
N ALA A 96 -7.72 16.18 1.42
CA ALA A 96 -8.18 14.98 2.12
C ALA A 96 -8.67 13.99 1.08
N MET A 97 -8.16 12.75 1.16
CA MET A 97 -8.58 11.70 0.26
C MET A 97 -8.61 10.37 1.00
N GLY A 98 -9.27 9.40 0.44
CA GLY A 98 -9.39 8.09 1.05
C GLY A 98 -10.03 7.12 0.10
N GLY A 99 -10.11 5.87 0.55
CA GLY A 99 -10.71 4.81 -0.24
C GLY A 99 -10.80 3.52 0.54
N LYS A 100 -11.40 2.54 -0.11
CA LYS A 100 -11.49 1.18 0.39
C LYS A 100 -10.67 0.30 -0.53
N THR A 101 -9.73 -0.43 0.06
CA THR A 101 -8.74 -1.19 -0.69
C THR A 101 -9.15 -2.63 -0.95
N THR A 102 -8.46 -3.24 -1.90
CA THR A 102 -8.32 -4.69 -1.98
C THR A 102 -6.86 -4.98 -2.29
N GLU A 103 -6.23 -5.79 -1.45
CA GLU A 103 -4.84 -6.21 -1.67
C GLU A 103 -4.74 -7.72 -1.60
N VAL A 104 -3.72 -8.25 -2.30
CA VAL A 104 -3.32 -9.63 -2.14
C VAL A 104 -1.86 -9.63 -1.73
N VAL A 105 -1.57 -10.34 -0.64
CA VAL A 105 -0.21 -10.53 -0.14
C VAL A 105 0.15 -12.01 -0.23
N ARG A 106 1.44 -12.29 -0.42
CA ARG A 106 1.97 -13.65 -0.48
C ARG A 106 3.13 -13.78 0.48
N GLN A 107 3.12 -14.88 1.25
CA GLN A 107 4.22 -15.19 2.15
C GLN A 107 5.42 -15.67 1.34
N GLN A 108 6.56 -15.05 1.58
CA GLN A 108 7.83 -15.40 0.95
C GLN A 108 8.49 -16.56 1.71
N SER A 109 9.52 -17.15 1.11
CA SER A 109 10.23 -18.26 1.72
C SER A 109 10.85 -17.93 3.08
N ASP A 110 11.14 -16.65 3.33
CA ASP A 110 11.69 -16.18 4.61
C ASP A 110 10.61 -15.82 5.64
N GLY A 111 9.33 -16.06 5.32
CA GLY A 111 8.21 -15.80 6.21
C GLY A 111 7.58 -14.43 6.09
N ARG A 112 8.17 -13.50 5.34
CA ARG A 112 7.61 -12.17 5.16
C ARG A 112 6.39 -12.23 4.23
N TRP A 113 5.41 -11.37 4.50
CA TRP A 113 4.24 -11.19 3.63
C TRP A 113 4.44 -9.92 2.81
N LEU A 114 4.46 -10.06 1.48
CA LEU A 114 4.65 -8.95 0.56
C LEU A 114 3.45 -8.78 -0.34
N TYR A 115 3.15 -7.53 -0.70
CA TYR A 115 2.10 -7.25 -1.68
C TYR A 115 2.46 -7.86 -3.02
N ILE A 116 1.51 -8.55 -3.63
CA ILE A 116 1.59 -8.97 -5.03
C ILE A 116 0.57 -8.21 -5.88
N ILE A 117 -0.54 -7.76 -5.28
CA ILE A 117 -1.49 -6.85 -5.91
C ILE A 117 -1.93 -5.83 -4.85
N ASP A 118 -1.83 -4.55 -5.18
CA ASP A 118 -2.29 -3.47 -4.31
C ASP A 118 -3.24 -2.57 -5.10
N HIS A 119 -4.52 -2.54 -4.69
CA HIS A 119 -5.55 -1.73 -5.32
C HIS A 119 -6.18 -0.82 -4.27
N PRO A 120 -5.67 0.43 -4.08
CA PRO A 120 -6.15 1.33 -3.04
C PRO A 120 -7.65 1.67 -3.11
N TYR A 121 -8.29 1.46 -4.26
CA TYR A 121 -9.71 1.71 -4.46
C TYR A 121 -10.48 0.43 -4.81
N GLY A 122 -9.89 -0.73 -4.56
CA GLY A 122 -10.40 -2.00 -5.07
C GLY A 122 -11.72 -2.47 -4.47
N ALA A 123 -12.18 -1.84 -3.38
CA ALA A 123 -13.45 -2.19 -2.74
C ALA A 123 -14.45 -1.03 -2.75
N GLU A 124 -14.22 -0.03 -3.60
CA GLU A 124 -15.15 1.10 -3.76
C GLU A 124 -16.48 0.70 -4.40
#